data_fb27b745fcaa5bd5f0a03035fa04e024
#
_entry.id   fb27b745fcaa5bd5f0a03035fa04e024
#
_cell.length_a   1.000
_cell.length_b   1.000
_cell.length_c   1.000
_cell.angle_alpha   90.00
_cell.angle_beta   90.00
_cell.angle_gamma   90.00
#
_symmetry.space_group_name_H-M   'P 1'
#
loop_
_entity.id
_entity.type
_entity.pdbx_description
1 polymer ?
#
loop_
_entity_poly.entity_id
_entity_poly.type
_entity_poly.pdbx_seq_one_letter_code
_entity_poly.pdbx_strand_id
1 'polypeptide(L)'
;MSHPELDHSCGFLIHDTARLIRRRFDLAIRDLGLTQAKWRVLATLRDNPGISQSELAERLDIERAPLGSALTWLEHAGWIRREIDSGDRRIRRVRLLDEASPTLDRMSERFRAVENHYLRGFDSDEITRMLANLRLIRDGMRGSNPSDRSQNTITPPQASTSQPDAIQAQAADATGETYIRLLFECARLLTRRFDVRLAELGFTRNQWLVINTVYRHEGLRQSAIAEATEIRPAALGRLIDSLQSDGWLERRADPRDRRANRLFLSPRARHLLAGMHKRFELLHAGLMRPLGALRQQHLAATLAWIRQRLLEQTPQTHEPRRAGAER
;
A
#
# COMPACT_ATOMS: atom_id res chain seq x y z
N MET A 1 -17.16 -11.62 17.48
CA MET A 1 -17.26 -12.70 16.48
C MET A 1 -16.40 -12.28 15.30
N SER A 2 -15.31 -12.98 15.06
CA SER A 2 -14.46 -12.75 13.89
C SER A 2 -15.26 -13.10 12.64
N HIS A 3 -15.27 -12.24 11.63
CA HIS A 3 -15.78 -12.56 10.31
C HIS A 3 -14.61 -13.08 9.46
N PRO A 4 -14.34 -14.40 9.48
CA PRO A 4 -13.18 -14.98 8.79
C PRO A 4 -13.27 -14.83 7.26
N GLU A 5 -14.45 -14.65 6.71
CA GLU A 5 -14.65 -14.56 5.25
C GLU A 5 -14.05 -13.29 4.63
N LEU A 6 -14.05 -12.15 5.34
CA LEU A 6 -13.46 -10.91 4.83
C LEU A 6 -11.93 -10.95 4.82
N ASP A 7 -11.31 -11.62 5.79
CA ASP A 7 -9.85 -11.71 5.92
C ASP A 7 -9.21 -12.64 4.87
N HIS A 8 -10.02 -13.41 4.16
CA HIS A 8 -9.60 -14.32 3.09
C HIS A 8 -10.03 -13.85 1.71
N SER A 9 -10.71 -12.71 1.60
CA SER A 9 -11.08 -12.18 0.28
C SER A 9 -9.83 -11.78 -0.50
N CYS A 10 -9.81 -12.06 -1.80
CA CYS A 10 -8.69 -11.74 -2.69
C CYS A 10 -8.31 -10.25 -2.61
N GLY A 11 -9.29 -9.34 -2.56
CA GLY A 11 -9.06 -7.90 -2.45
C GLY A 11 -8.40 -7.49 -1.13
N PHE A 12 -8.83 -8.08 -0.01
CA PHE A 12 -8.19 -7.87 1.28
C PHE A 12 -6.74 -8.35 1.26
N LEU A 13 -6.51 -9.57 0.75
CA LEU A 13 -5.17 -10.16 0.68
C LEU A 13 -4.23 -9.36 -0.21
N ILE A 14 -4.69 -8.82 -1.35
CA ILE A 14 -3.91 -7.91 -2.20
C ILE A 14 -3.47 -6.69 -1.39
N HIS A 15 -4.42 -6.05 -0.69
CA HIS A 15 -4.13 -4.84 0.07
C HIS A 15 -3.19 -5.11 1.25
N ASP A 16 -3.47 -6.14 2.05
CA ASP A 16 -2.70 -6.44 3.27
C ASP A 16 -1.29 -6.95 2.94
N THR A 17 -1.16 -7.83 1.93
CA THR A 17 0.16 -8.28 1.44
C THR A 17 0.99 -7.12 0.92
N ALA A 18 0.40 -6.22 0.11
CA ALA A 18 1.07 -5.01 -0.36
C ALA A 18 1.52 -4.10 0.78
N ARG A 19 0.70 -3.92 1.83
CA ARG A 19 1.04 -3.15 3.03
C ARG A 19 2.22 -3.76 3.78
N LEU A 20 2.20 -5.06 4.00
CA LEU A 20 3.28 -5.78 4.70
C LEU A 20 4.60 -5.73 3.92
N ILE A 21 4.57 -5.94 2.61
CA ILE A 21 5.77 -5.83 1.74
C ILE A 21 6.32 -4.40 1.79
N ARG A 22 5.46 -3.38 1.72
CA ARG A 22 5.87 -1.98 1.82
C ARG A 22 6.61 -1.71 3.14
N ARG A 23 6.05 -2.17 4.26
CA ARG A 23 6.70 -2.02 5.57
C ARG A 23 8.09 -2.70 5.62
N ARG A 24 8.22 -3.88 5.02
CA ARG A 24 9.51 -4.57 4.93
C ARG A 24 10.52 -3.81 4.08
N PHE A 25 10.07 -3.29 2.96
CA PHE A 25 10.91 -2.49 2.10
C PHE A 25 11.37 -1.19 2.79
N ASP A 26 10.45 -0.48 3.46
CA ASP A 26 10.80 0.72 4.24
C ASP A 26 11.84 0.42 5.33
N LEU A 27 11.77 -0.74 5.97
CA LEU A 27 12.80 -1.19 6.92
C LEU A 27 14.13 -1.47 6.22
N ALA A 28 14.11 -2.10 5.05
CA ALA A 28 15.31 -2.46 4.28
C ALA A 28 16.07 -1.24 3.73
N ILE A 29 15.41 -0.09 3.56
CA ILE A 29 16.03 1.15 3.04
C ILE A 29 16.11 2.28 4.07
N ARG A 30 15.79 2.01 5.33
CA ARG A 30 15.75 3.03 6.40
C ARG A 30 17.09 3.75 6.58
N ASP A 31 18.20 3.02 6.49
CA ASP A 31 19.56 3.54 6.59
C ASP A 31 19.91 4.53 5.47
N LEU A 32 19.19 4.53 4.36
CA LEU A 32 19.33 5.47 3.27
C LEU A 32 18.47 6.75 3.45
N GLY A 33 17.73 6.87 4.55
CA GLY A 33 16.85 8.01 4.82
C GLY A 33 15.63 8.10 3.90
N LEU A 34 15.33 7.03 3.18
CA LEU A 34 14.27 6.98 2.17
C LEU A 34 13.09 6.13 2.64
N THR A 35 11.95 6.36 2.01
CA THR A 35 10.75 5.52 2.12
C THR A 35 10.40 4.94 0.76
N GLN A 36 9.60 3.89 0.74
CA GLN A 36 9.11 3.30 -0.52
C GLN A 36 8.41 4.34 -1.43
N ALA A 37 7.69 5.29 -0.85
CA ALA A 37 7.06 6.36 -1.63
C ALA A 37 8.09 7.25 -2.35
N LYS A 38 9.16 7.67 -1.67
CA LYS A 38 10.26 8.43 -2.26
C LYS A 38 11.05 7.62 -3.28
N TRP A 39 11.27 6.33 -2.99
CA TRP A 39 11.87 5.39 -3.93
C TRP A 39 11.10 5.32 -5.25
N ARG A 40 9.76 5.21 -5.20
CA ARG A 40 8.93 5.19 -6.41
C ARG A 40 9.13 6.45 -7.27
N VAL A 41 9.24 7.61 -6.64
CA VAL A 41 9.53 8.87 -7.35
C VAL A 41 10.87 8.78 -8.07
N LEU A 42 11.92 8.38 -7.36
CA LEU A 42 13.28 8.25 -7.93
C LEU A 42 13.37 7.21 -9.04
N ALA A 43 12.74 6.04 -8.86
CA ALA A 43 12.68 4.99 -9.87
C ALA A 43 11.96 5.48 -11.14
N THR A 44 10.84 6.19 -10.99
CA THR A 44 10.12 6.76 -12.13
C THR A 44 10.93 7.84 -12.85
N LEU A 45 11.70 8.66 -12.11
CA LEU A 45 12.58 9.67 -12.70
C LEU A 45 13.73 9.04 -13.47
N ARG A 46 14.29 7.94 -13.01
CA ARG A 46 15.33 7.19 -13.71
C ARG A 46 14.84 6.67 -15.07
N ASP A 47 13.63 6.12 -15.07
CA ASP A 47 13.00 5.57 -16.29
C ASP A 47 12.47 6.66 -17.24
N ASN A 48 12.33 7.92 -16.77
CA ASN A 48 11.74 9.04 -17.52
C ASN A 48 12.54 10.34 -17.27
N PRO A 49 13.75 10.48 -17.83
CA PRO A 49 14.58 11.66 -17.63
C PRO A 49 13.90 12.95 -18.09
N GLY A 50 13.87 13.97 -17.22
CA GLY A 50 13.30 15.28 -17.55
C GLY A 50 11.78 15.34 -17.62
N ILE A 51 11.08 14.37 -17.04
CA ILE A 51 9.61 14.38 -16.92
C ILE A 51 9.13 15.63 -16.16
N SER A 52 7.98 16.20 -16.55
CA SER A 52 7.36 17.29 -15.80
C SER A 52 6.78 16.81 -14.47
N GLN A 53 6.62 17.74 -13.50
CA GLN A 53 5.97 17.42 -12.22
C GLN A 53 4.53 16.93 -12.39
N SER A 54 3.82 17.46 -13.37
CA SER A 54 2.43 17.06 -13.66
C SER A 54 2.36 15.64 -14.19
N GLU A 55 3.17 15.30 -15.20
CA GLU A 55 3.27 13.95 -15.75
C GLU A 55 3.76 12.94 -14.69
N LEU A 56 4.68 13.37 -13.82
CA LEU A 56 5.16 12.53 -12.73
C LEU A 56 4.04 12.24 -11.70
N ALA A 57 3.22 13.24 -11.38
CA ALA A 57 2.05 13.09 -10.51
C ALA A 57 1.03 12.10 -11.11
N GLU A 58 0.74 12.23 -12.39
CA GLU A 58 -0.15 11.33 -13.13
C GLU A 58 0.38 9.89 -13.16
N ARG A 59 1.65 9.70 -13.54
CA ARG A 59 2.26 8.35 -13.59
C ARG A 59 2.31 7.66 -12.23
N LEU A 60 2.58 8.42 -11.18
CA LEU A 60 2.59 7.89 -9.82
C LEU A 60 1.20 7.82 -9.21
N ASP A 61 0.20 8.45 -9.82
CA ASP A 61 -1.15 8.65 -9.29
C ASP A 61 -1.10 9.20 -7.85
N ILE A 62 -0.38 10.29 -7.71
CA ILE A 62 -0.20 11.04 -6.46
C ILE A 62 -0.72 12.45 -6.69
N GLU A 63 -1.43 12.99 -5.72
CA GLU A 63 -1.85 14.39 -5.73
C GLU A 63 -0.64 15.33 -5.76
N ARG A 64 -0.82 16.52 -6.36
CA ARG A 64 0.27 17.49 -6.55
C ARG A 64 0.93 17.93 -5.24
N ALA A 65 0.15 18.12 -4.17
CA ALA A 65 0.68 18.61 -2.91
C ALA A 65 1.59 17.59 -2.19
N PRO A 66 1.20 16.30 -1.98
CA PRO A 66 2.11 15.29 -1.46
C PRO A 66 3.35 15.05 -2.34
N LEU A 67 3.21 15.07 -3.67
CA LEU A 67 4.35 14.97 -4.57
C LEU A 67 5.29 16.16 -4.42
N GLY A 68 4.75 17.38 -4.38
CA GLY A 68 5.53 18.60 -4.15
C GLY A 68 6.38 18.53 -2.88
N SER A 69 5.80 18.06 -1.78
CA SER A 69 6.51 17.85 -0.51
C SER A 69 7.62 16.81 -0.63
N ALA A 70 7.36 15.69 -1.34
CA ALA A 70 8.36 14.65 -1.58
C ALA A 70 9.51 15.18 -2.45
N LEU A 71 9.21 15.92 -3.53
CA LEU A 71 10.22 16.51 -4.41
C LEU A 71 11.06 17.57 -3.69
N THR A 72 10.47 18.40 -2.86
CA THR A 72 11.21 19.38 -2.04
C THR A 72 12.20 18.68 -1.12
N TRP A 73 11.77 17.60 -0.45
CA TRP A 73 12.68 16.84 0.40
C TRP A 73 13.80 16.18 -0.43
N LEU A 74 13.49 15.57 -1.58
CA LEU A 74 14.48 14.92 -2.45
C LEU A 74 15.50 15.91 -3.03
N GLU A 75 15.07 17.13 -3.34
CA GLU A 75 15.95 18.19 -3.83
C GLU A 75 16.91 18.69 -2.74
N HIS A 76 16.39 18.91 -1.51
CA HIS A 76 17.25 19.28 -0.36
C HIS A 76 18.24 18.17 0.02
N ALA A 77 17.87 16.92 -0.20
CA ALA A 77 18.73 15.77 0.05
C ALA A 77 19.75 15.51 -1.10
N GLY A 78 19.75 16.33 -2.16
CA GLY A 78 20.70 16.20 -3.26
C GLY A 78 20.44 15.01 -4.20
N TRP A 79 19.17 14.55 -4.30
CA TRP A 79 18.83 13.44 -5.18
C TRP A 79 18.33 13.87 -6.55
N ILE A 80 17.69 15.04 -6.63
CA ILE A 80 17.06 15.59 -7.83
C ILE A 80 17.32 17.07 -7.95
N ARG A 81 17.08 17.60 -9.14
CA ARG A 81 17.02 19.03 -9.43
C ARG A 81 15.73 19.35 -10.18
N ARG A 82 15.09 20.47 -9.85
CA ARG A 82 13.94 21.01 -10.54
C ARG A 82 14.36 22.17 -11.44
N GLU A 83 14.00 22.09 -12.70
CA GLU A 83 14.35 23.09 -13.71
C GLU A 83 13.09 23.67 -14.34
N ILE A 84 13.15 24.92 -14.78
CA ILE A 84 12.09 25.52 -15.59
C ILE A 84 12.28 25.00 -17.00
N ASP A 85 11.19 24.56 -17.63
CA ASP A 85 11.21 24.13 -19.02
C ASP A 85 11.61 25.30 -19.94
N SER A 86 12.46 25.02 -20.93
CA SER A 86 12.96 26.05 -21.86
C SER A 86 11.89 26.56 -22.83
N GLY A 87 10.86 25.76 -23.10
CA GLY A 87 9.77 26.11 -24.01
C GLY A 87 8.55 26.71 -23.31
N ASP A 88 8.25 26.28 -22.08
CA ASP A 88 7.14 26.81 -21.29
C ASP A 88 7.54 27.01 -19.81
N ARG A 89 7.69 28.27 -19.41
CA ARG A 89 8.05 28.66 -18.04
C ARG A 89 7.07 28.21 -16.95
N ARG A 90 5.88 27.74 -17.30
CA ARG A 90 4.89 27.20 -16.37
C ARG A 90 5.19 25.76 -16.01
N ILE A 91 5.98 25.08 -16.83
CA ILE A 91 6.33 23.68 -16.64
C ILE A 91 7.61 23.57 -15.79
N ARG A 92 7.54 22.76 -14.78
CA ARG A 92 8.71 22.37 -13.94
C ARG A 92 9.10 20.96 -14.30
N ARG A 93 10.32 20.77 -14.81
CA ARG A 93 10.90 19.46 -15.08
C ARG A 93 11.71 18.98 -13.89
N VAL A 94 11.74 17.68 -13.70
CA VAL A 94 12.47 17.04 -12.61
C VAL A 94 13.54 16.14 -13.22
N ARG A 95 14.79 16.30 -12.78
CA ARG A 95 15.92 15.49 -13.20
C ARG A 95 16.57 14.82 -11.99
N LEU A 96 16.94 13.56 -12.19
CA LEU A 96 17.78 12.84 -11.26
C LEU A 96 19.21 13.39 -11.36
N LEU A 97 19.91 13.53 -10.24
CA LEU A 97 21.32 13.86 -10.20
C LEU A 97 22.17 12.58 -10.35
N ASP A 98 23.30 12.67 -11.05
CA ASP A 98 24.17 11.52 -11.33
C ASP A 98 24.71 10.88 -10.05
N GLU A 99 24.96 11.68 -9.03
CA GLU A 99 25.42 11.26 -7.71
C GLU A 99 24.42 10.35 -6.98
N ALA A 100 23.15 10.39 -7.38
CA ALA A 100 22.11 9.53 -6.83
C ALA A 100 22.19 8.08 -7.37
N SER A 101 22.76 7.87 -8.55
CA SER A 101 22.75 6.59 -9.27
C SER A 101 23.29 5.41 -8.45
N PRO A 102 24.46 5.48 -7.78
CA PRO A 102 24.98 4.34 -7.02
C PRO A 102 24.07 3.93 -5.86
N THR A 103 23.38 4.89 -5.26
CA THR A 103 22.44 4.59 -4.17
C THR A 103 21.13 4.00 -4.70
N LEU A 104 20.68 4.47 -5.86
CA LEU A 104 19.51 3.88 -6.54
C LEU A 104 19.76 2.43 -6.96
N ASP A 105 20.96 2.09 -7.39
CA ASP A 105 21.33 0.71 -7.74
C ASP A 105 21.28 -0.18 -6.49
N ARG A 106 21.87 0.25 -5.38
CA ARG A 106 21.78 -0.46 -4.08
C ARG A 106 20.34 -0.63 -3.62
N MET A 107 19.48 0.36 -3.83
CA MET A 107 18.06 0.25 -3.50
C MET A 107 17.34 -0.75 -4.41
N SER A 108 17.66 -0.75 -5.70
CA SER A 108 17.11 -1.71 -6.66
C SER A 108 17.50 -3.15 -6.29
N GLU A 109 18.73 -3.36 -5.85
CA GLU A 109 19.20 -4.65 -5.35
C GLU A 109 18.46 -5.08 -4.09
N ARG A 110 18.31 -4.18 -3.12
CA ARG A 110 17.53 -4.46 -1.90
C ARG A 110 16.05 -4.77 -2.21
N PHE A 111 15.47 -4.05 -3.15
CA PHE A 111 14.10 -4.32 -3.59
C PHE A 111 13.97 -5.71 -4.21
N ARG A 112 14.90 -6.08 -5.11
CA ARG A 112 14.97 -7.42 -5.70
C ARG A 112 15.21 -8.50 -4.66
N ALA A 113 16.07 -8.26 -3.67
CA ALA A 113 16.29 -9.21 -2.58
C ALA A 113 15.03 -9.45 -1.76
N VAL A 114 14.25 -8.39 -1.47
CA VAL A 114 12.94 -8.49 -0.79
C VAL A 114 11.97 -9.30 -1.66
N GLU A 115 11.88 -9.00 -2.96
CA GLU A 115 10.99 -9.71 -3.89
C GLU A 115 11.35 -11.20 -3.99
N ASN A 116 12.61 -11.52 -4.27
CA ASN A 116 13.10 -12.89 -4.38
C ASN A 116 12.88 -13.70 -3.09
N HIS A 117 13.01 -13.05 -1.94
CA HIS A 117 12.76 -13.70 -0.66
C HIS A 117 11.32 -14.21 -0.52
N TYR A 118 10.33 -13.44 -0.97
CA TYR A 118 8.91 -13.82 -0.88
C TYR A 118 8.45 -14.72 -2.01
N LEU A 119 9.13 -14.68 -3.15
CA LEU A 119 8.84 -15.57 -4.27
C LEU A 119 9.58 -16.91 -4.17
N ARG A 120 10.46 -17.08 -3.19
CA ARG A 120 11.18 -18.34 -2.99
C ARG A 120 10.20 -19.47 -2.67
N GLY A 121 10.23 -20.52 -3.49
CA GLY A 121 9.36 -21.68 -3.38
C GLY A 121 8.21 -21.69 -4.38
N PHE A 122 8.03 -20.62 -5.15
CA PHE A 122 7.13 -20.63 -6.31
C PHE A 122 7.92 -20.99 -7.58
N ASP A 123 7.32 -21.81 -8.42
CA ASP A 123 7.86 -22.12 -9.74
C ASP A 123 7.54 -21.00 -10.77
N SER A 124 8.15 -21.08 -11.96
CA SER A 124 7.98 -20.11 -13.03
C SER A 124 6.52 -19.96 -13.48
N ASP A 125 5.80 -21.08 -13.52
CA ASP A 125 4.40 -21.09 -13.97
C ASP A 125 3.48 -20.46 -12.94
N GLU A 126 3.75 -20.66 -11.65
CA GLU A 126 3.04 -20.03 -10.56
C GLU A 126 3.22 -18.52 -10.58
N ILE A 127 4.46 -18.04 -10.75
CA ILE A 127 4.77 -16.60 -10.87
C ILE A 127 4.08 -16.01 -12.10
N THR A 128 4.12 -16.70 -13.23
CA THR A 128 3.46 -16.27 -14.48
C THR A 128 1.95 -16.17 -14.29
N ARG A 129 1.34 -17.15 -13.63
CA ARG A 129 -0.11 -17.12 -13.31
C ARG A 129 -0.46 -15.98 -12.37
N MET A 130 0.37 -15.71 -11.37
CA MET A 130 0.17 -14.58 -10.45
C MET A 130 0.20 -13.24 -11.19
N LEU A 131 1.20 -13.02 -12.04
CA LEU A 131 1.31 -11.82 -12.87
C LEU A 131 0.09 -11.67 -13.79
N ALA A 132 -0.32 -12.73 -14.48
CA ALA A 132 -1.48 -12.71 -15.34
C ALA A 132 -2.78 -12.36 -14.58
N ASN A 133 -2.96 -12.90 -13.38
CA ASN A 133 -4.13 -12.61 -12.55
C ASN A 133 -4.14 -11.15 -12.06
N LEU A 134 -3.00 -10.62 -11.62
CA LEU A 134 -2.90 -9.21 -11.20
C LEU A 134 -3.12 -8.25 -12.38
N ARG A 135 -2.64 -8.59 -13.60
CA ARG A 135 -2.93 -7.81 -14.82
C ARG A 135 -4.42 -7.77 -15.12
N LEU A 136 -5.11 -8.91 -15.08
CA LEU A 136 -6.56 -8.95 -15.29
C LEU A 136 -7.33 -8.06 -14.30
N ILE A 137 -6.94 -8.05 -13.04
CA ILE A 137 -7.52 -7.16 -12.02
C ILE A 137 -7.25 -5.70 -12.37
N ARG A 138 -5.99 -5.34 -12.64
CA ARG A 138 -5.57 -3.98 -12.99
C ARG A 138 -6.34 -3.48 -14.22
N ASP A 139 -6.34 -4.24 -15.28
CA ASP A 139 -6.94 -3.83 -16.56
C ASP A 139 -8.46 -3.75 -16.47
N GLY A 140 -9.10 -4.65 -15.73
CA GLY A 140 -10.53 -4.57 -15.41
C GLY A 140 -10.88 -3.32 -14.60
N MET A 141 -10.00 -2.88 -13.68
CA MET A 141 -10.18 -1.63 -12.95
C MET A 141 -9.91 -0.39 -13.80
N ARG A 142 -8.89 -0.39 -14.67
CA ARG A 142 -8.58 0.73 -15.57
C ARG A 142 -9.66 0.90 -16.64
N GLY A 143 -10.12 -0.19 -17.27
CA GLY A 143 -11.14 -0.15 -18.32
C GLY A 143 -12.52 0.37 -17.88
N SER A 144 -12.77 0.44 -16.57
CA SER A 144 -14.01 0.99 -15.98
C SER A 144 -13.94 2.50 -15.71
N ASN A 145 -12.85 3.17 -16.05
CA ASN A 145 -12.67 4.60 -15.86
C ASN A 145 -12.53 5.30 -17.23
N PRO A 146 -13.49 6.13 -17.68
CA PRO A 146 -13.46 6.78 -19.01
C PRO A 146 -12.24 7.68 -19.24
N SER A 147 -11.64 8.19 -18.15
CA SER A 147 -10.48 9.08 -18.20
C SER A 147 -9.13 8.35 -18.41
N ASP A 148 -9.06 7.04 -18.23
CA ASP A 148 -7.82 6.25 -18.29
C ASP A 148 -7.53 5.68 -19.70
N ARG A 149 -8.39 5.95 -20.69
CA ARG A 149 -8.24 5.40 -22.06
C ARG A 149 -7.20 6.10 -22.92
N SER A 150 -6.70 7.25 -22.50
CA SER A 150 -5.68 7.99 -23.25
C SER A 150 -4.33 7.79 -22.60
N GLN A 151 -3.42 7.16 -23.32
CA GLN A 151 -2.00 7.00 -23.06
C GLN A 151 -1.57 5.71 -22.32
N ASN A 152 -1.44 4.63 -23.06
CA ASN A 152 -0.42 3.62 -22.76
C ASN A 152 0.00 2.84 -24.01
N THR A 153 0.72 3.51 -24.89
CA THR A 153 1.62 2.82 -25.82
C THR A 153 3.02 2.95 -25.20
N ILE A 154 3.38 1.99 -24.37
CA ILE A 154 4.74 1.89 -23.84
C ILE A 154 5.55 1.10 -24.87
N THR A 155 6.42 1.79 -25.59
CA THR A 155 7.50 1.17 -26.35
C THR A 155 8.46 0.49 -25.35
N PRO A 156 8.79 -0.80 -25.51
CA PRO A 156 9.69 -1.47 -24.58
C PRO A 156 11.10 -0.87 -24.69
N PRO A 157 11.79 -0.61 -23.57
CA PRO A 157 13.21 -0.25 -23.63
C PRO A 157 14.02 -1.44 -24.10
N GLN A 158 14.94 -1.20 -25.02
CA GLN A 158 15.89 -2.19 -25.51
C GLN A 158 16.76 -2.72 -24.37
N ALA A 159 16.81 -4.05 -24.26
CA ALA A 159 17.57 -4.75 -23.26
C ALA A 159 19.07 -4.52 -23.43
N SER A 160 19.73 -3.92 -22.45
CA SER A 160 21.16 -4.04 -22.26
C SER A 160 21.47 -5.44 -21.73
N THR A 161 22.32 -6.15 -22.47
CA THR A 161 22.77 -7.51 -22.22
C THR A 161 23.68 -7.58 -20.98
N SER A 162 23.06 -7.82 -19.81
CA SER A 162 23.76 -8.42 -18.67
C SER A 162 22.96 -9.66 -18.28
N GLN A 163 23.62 -10.82 -18.21
CA GLN A 163 22.96 -12.08 -17.86
C GLN A 163 22.26 -11.94 -16.49
N PRO A 164 20.94 -12.00 -16.40
CA PRO A 164 20.26 -11.99 -15.13
C PRO A 164 20.35 -13.38 -14.49
N ASP A 165 20.51 -13.43 -13.16
CA ASP A 165 20.33 -14.66 -12.39
C ASP A 165 18.98 -15.30 -12.74
N ALA A 166 18.97 -16.62 -12.89
CA ALA A 166 17.81 -17.38 -13.41
C ALA A 166 16.47 -17.09 -12.69
N ILE A 167 16.52 -16.70 -11.40
CA ILE A 167 15.34 -16.30 -10.61
C ILE A 167 14.83 -14.91 -11.04
N GLN A 168 15.68 -14.01 -11.51
CA GLN A 168 15.30 -12.67 -11.96
C GLN A 168 14.57 -12.70 -13.32
N ALA A 169 14.93 -13.64 -14.20
CA ALA A 169 14.22 -13.86 -15.46
C ALA A 169 12.80 -14.41 -15.25
N GLN A 170 12.55 -15.04 -14.09
CA GLN A 170 11.25 -15.62 -13.75
C GLN A 170 10.31 -14.60 -13.08
N ALA A 171 10.86 -13.62 -12.34
CA ALA A 171 10.05 -12.62 -11.61
C ALA A 171 9.62 -11.41 -12.45
N ALA A 172 10.27 -11.16 -13.59
CA ALA A 172 9.91 -10.13 -14.55
C ALA A 172 9.64 -10.78 -15.91
N ASP A 173 8.52 -10.42 -16.53
CA ASP A 173 8.26 -10.83 -17.90
C ASP A 173 9.00 -9.89 -18.91
N ALA A 174 8.77 -10.16 -20.22
CA ALA A 174 9.33 -9.36 -21.31
C ALA A 174 9.00 -7.86 -21.24
N THR A 175 8.04 -7.44 -20.41
CA THR A 175 7.65 -6.04 -20.17
C THR A 175 8.38 -5.39 -18.98
N GLY A 176 9.21 -6.16 -18.25
CA GLY A 176 9.89 -5.68 -17.03
C GLY A 176 8.94 -5.42 -15.84
N GLU A 177 7.71 -5.89 -15.90
CA GLU A 177 6.78 -5.79 -14.79
C GLU A 177 7.08 -6.85 -13.74
N THR A 178 7.35 -6.41 -12.51
CA THR A 178 7.55 -7.33 -11.39
C THR A 178 6.23 -7.59 -10.65
N TYR A 179 6.15 -8.74 -9.96
CA TYR A 179 5.02 -9.11 -9.12
C TYR A 179 4.69 -8.03 -8.09
N ILE A 180 5.68 -7.51 -7.37
CA ILE A 180 5.47 -6.50 -6.33
C ILE A 180 4.93 -5.19 -6.93
N ARG A 181 5.43 -4.79 -8.11
CA ARG A 181 4.95 -3.59 -8.81
C ARG A 181 3.47 -3.71 -9.15
N LEU A 182 3.06 -4.83 -9.76
CA LEU A 182 1.65 -5.10 -10.08
C LEU A 182 0.78 -5.20 -8.83
N LEU A 183 1.28 -5.87 -7.78
CA LEU A 183 0.55 -5.98 -6.51
C LEU A 183 0.29 -4.60 -5.89
N PHE A 184 1.30 -3.72 -5.87
CA PHE A 184 1.14 -2.36 -5.36
C PHE A 184 0.18 -1.53 -6.22
N GLU A 185 0.20 -1.71 -7.52
CA GLU A 185 -0.72 -1.02 -8.43
C GLU A 185 -2.16 -1.50 -8.20
N CYS A 186 -2.40 -2.81 -8.14
CA CYS A 186 -3.70 -3.37 -7.83
C CYS A 186 -4.22 -2.90 -6.47
N ALA A 187 -3.38 -2.94 -5.43
CA ALA A 187 -3.73 -2.46 -4.10
C ALA A 187 -4.14 -0.97 -4.11
N ARG A 188 -3.42 -0.13 -4.87
CA ARG A 188 -3.73 1.29 -5.01
C ARG A 188 -5.06 1.52 -5.73
N LEU A 189 -5.29 0.84 -6.85
CA LEU A 189 -6.54 0.95 -7.62
C LEU A 189 -7.74 0.49 -6.80
N LEU A 190 -7.62 -0.63 -6.08
CA LEU A 190 -8.63 -1.12 -5.14
C LEU A 190 -8.93 -0.09 -4.06
N THR A 191 -7.87 0.48 -3.47
CA THR A 191 -7.98 1.50 -2.43
C THR A 191 -8.74 2.73 -2.94
N ARG A 192 -8.39 3.25 -4.12
CA ARG A 192 -9.08 4.40 -4.72
C ARG A 192 -10.58 4.14 -4.96
N ARG A 193 -10.92 2.95 -5.48
CA ARG A 193 -12.32 2.55 -5.68
C ARG A 193 -13.08 2.46 -4.35
N PHE A 194 -12.41 1.94 -3.34
CA PHE A 194 -12.96 1.85 -2.00
C PHE A 194 -13.19 3.23 -1.38
N ASP A 195 -12.25 4.16 -1.53
CA ASP A 195 -12.37 5.54 -1.01
C ASP A 195 -13.53 6.30 -1.64
N VAL A 196 -13.73 6.17 -2.95
CA VAL A 196 -14.89 6.78 -3.62
C VAL A 196 -16.20 6.28 -2.99
N ARG A 197 -16.30 4.98 -2.73
CA ARG A 197 -17.48 4.40 -2.09
C ARG A 197 -17.64 4.78 -0.62
N LEU A 198 -16.54 4.92 0.10
CA LEU A 198 -16.57 5.43 1.48
C LEU A 198 -17.05 6.88 1.51
N ALA A 199 -16.57 7.72 0.60
CA ALA A 199 -16.99 9.12 0.51
C ALA A 199 -18.50 9.27 0.20
N GLU A 200 -19.05 8.41 -0.65
CA GLU A 200 -20.51 8.35 -0.90
C GLU A 200 -21.31 8.01 0.36
N LEU A 201 -20.68 7.30 1.30
CA LEU A 201 -21.28 6.94 2.60
C LEU A 201 -20.94 7.95 3.71
N GLY A 202 -20.23 9.03 3.40
CA GLY A 202 -19.82 10.08 4.33
C GLY A 202 -18.62 9.71 5.21
N PHE A 203 -17.83 8.70 4.82
CA PHE A 203 -16.64 8.28 5.59
C PHE A 203 -15.33 8.58 4.87
N THR A 204 -14.32 8.90 5.66
CA THR A 204 -12.93 8.81 5.24
C THR A 204 -12.40 7.38 5.48
N ARG A 205 -11.32 7.01 4.78
CA ARG A 205 -10.64 5.72 4.99
C ARG A 205 -10.23 5.50 6.44
N ASN A 206 -9.67 6.51 7.07
CA ASN A 206 -9.21 6.38 8.46
C ASN A 206 -10.37 6.20 9.43
N GLN A 207 -11.51 6.88 9.22
CA GLN A 207 -12.72 6.65 10.01
C GLN A 207 -13.22 5.21 9.86
N TRP A 208 -13.29 4.73 8.62
CA TRP A 208 -13.68 3.35 8.34
C TRP A 208 -12.72 2.34 8.98
N LEU A 209 -11.41 2.58 8.87
CA LEU A 209 -10.39 1.69 9.43
C LEU A 209 -10.54 1.55 10.96
N VAL A 210 -10.77 2.67 11.65
CA VAL A 210 -11.01 2.66 13.11
C VAL A 210 -12.31 1.94 13.46
N ILE A 211 -13.42 2.29 12.77
CA ILE A 211 -14.72 1.65 13.00
C ILE A 211 -14.63 0.14 12.76
N ASN A 212 -14.00 -0.29 11.66
CA ASN A 212 -13.87 -1.70 11.32
C ASN A 212 -12.97 -2.46 12.30
N THR A 213 -11.91 -1.82 12.82
CA THR A 213 -11.06 -2.40 13.86
C THR A 213 -11.84 -2.62 15.15
N VAL A 214 -12.64 -1.63 15.57
CA VAL A 214 -13.50 -1.77 16.76
C VAL A 214 -14.61 -2.81 16.52
N TYR A 215 -15.18 -2.87 15.30
CA TYR A 215 -16.19 -3.88 14.95
C TYR A 215 -15.66 -5.30 15.11
N ARG A 216 -14.44 -5.55 14.69
CA ARG A 216 -13.80 -6.87 14.79
C ARG A 216 -13.35 -7.22 16.20
N HIS A 217 -12.95 -6.21 16.96
CA HIS A 217 -12.31 -6.36 18.27
C HIS A 217 -12.86 -5.32 19.25
N GLU A 218 -14.10 -5.52 19.70
CA GLU A 218 -14.70 -4.61 20.67
C GLU A 218 -13.95 -4.60 22.01
N GLY A 219 -13.92 -3.44 22.62
CA GLY A 219 -13.26 -3.27 23.91
C GLY A 219 -11.74 -3.14 23.84
N LEU A 220 -11.17 -2.91 22.65
CA LEU A 220 -9.76 -2.56 22.52
C LEU A 220 -9.45 -1.21 23.17
N ARG A 221 -8.27 -1.09 23.76
CA ARG A 221 -7.71 0.19 24.20
C ARG A 221 -7.32 1.04 22.99
N GLN A 222 -7.36 2.34 23.14
CA GLN A 222 -6.97 3.28 22.07
C GLN A 222 -5.54 3.03 21.58
N SER A 223 -4.61 2.66 22.45
CA SER A 223 -3.22 2.30 22.08
C SER A 223 -3.16 1.08 21.16
N ALA A 224 -3.95 0.04 21.43
CA ALA A 224 -4.02 -1.16 20.59
C ALA A 224 -4.63 -0.85 19.22
N ILE A 225 -5.61 0.07 19.16
CA ILE A 225 -6.18 0.54 17.89
C ILE A 225 -5.14 1.36 17.09
N ALA A 226 -4.35 2.22 17.76
CA ALA A 226 -3.26 2.97 17.11
C ALA A 226 -2.24 2.02 16.47
N GLU A 227 -1.88 0.96 17.17
CA GLU A 227 -0.97 -0.07 16.68
C GLU A 227 -1.57 -0.83 15.49
N ALA A 228 -2.81 -1.31 15.63
CA ALA A 228 -3.51 -2.08 14.60
C ALA A 228 -3.77 -1.27 13.31
N THR A 229 -4.03 0.05 13.45
CA THR A 229 -4.35 0.94 12.32
C THR A 229 -3.15 1.70 11.78
N GLU A 230 -2.01 1.67 12.48
CA GLU A 230 -0.81 2.47 12.18
C GLU A 230 -1.07 4.00 12.17
N ILE A 231 -2.18 4.44 12.78
CA ILE A 231 -2.52 5.86 12.92
C ILE A 231 -1.79 6.44 14.14
N ARG A 232 -1.13 7.58 13.95
CA ARG A 232 -0.44 8.27 15.05
C ARG A 232 -1.40 8.56 16.20
N PRO A 233 -1.00 8.35 17.48
CA PRO A 233 -1.89 8.49 18.64
C PRO A 233 -2.66 9.81 18.70
N ALA A 234 -2.01 10.95 18.41
CA ALA A 234 -2.64 12.26 18.41
C ALA A 234 -3.70 12.42 17.30
N ALA A 235 -3.46 11.87 16.11
CA ALA A 235 -4.43 11.87 15.02
C ALA A 235 -5.60 10.92 15.31
N LEU A 236 -5.30 9.74 15.87
CA LEU A 236 -6.31 8.77 16.29
C LEU A 236 -7.23 9.35 17.37
N GLY A 237 -6.68 10.10 18.35
CA GLY A 237 -7.48 10.74 19.38
C GLY A 237 -8.58 11.63 18.79
N ARG A 238 -8.19 12.57 17.91
CA ARG A 238 -9.15 13.47 17.22
C ARG A 238 -10.16 12.70 16.36
N LEU A 239 -9.72 11.64 15.72
CA LEU A 239 -10.59 10.81 14.88
C LEU A 239 -11.65 10.07 15.72
N ILE A 240 -11.27 9.53 16.88
CA ILE A 240 -12.18 8.90 17.81
C ILE A 240 -13.16 9.92 18.41
N ASP A 241 -12.69 11.14 18.72
CA ASP A 241 -13.56 12.21 19.22
C ASP A 241 -14.65 12.56 18.18
N SER A 242 -14.28 12.70 16.89
CA SER A 242 -15.24 12.91 15.81
C SER A 242 -16.22 11.73 15.70
N LEU A 243 -15.72 10.49 15.65
CA LEU A 243 -16.57 9.31 15.54
C LEU A 243 -17.52 9.11 16.73
N GLN A 244 -17.10 9.55 17.91
CA GLN A 244 -17.96 9.55 19.11
C GLN A 244 -19.03 10.65 19.02
N SER A 245 -18.66 11.86 18.59
CA SER A 245 -19.61 12.96 18.36
C SER A 245 -20.67 12.60 17.31
N ASP A 246 -20.27 11.89 16.27
CA ASP A 246 -21.14 11.43 15.19
C ASP A 246 -21.98 10.19 15.58
N GLY A 247 -21.80 9.68 16.81
CA GLY A 247 -22.55 8.56 17.36
C GLY A 247 -22.17 7.19 16.80
N TRP A 248 -20.93 7.02 16.32
CA TRP A 248 -20.41 5.74 15.81
C TRP A 248 -19.75 4.92 16.91
N LEU A 249 -19.01 5.57 17.81
CA LEU A 249 -18.24 4.92 18.87
C LEU A 249 -18.67 5.39 20.25
N GLU A 250 -18.46 4.53 21.24
CA GLU A 250 -18.60 4.81 22.66
C GLU A 250 -17.29 4.54 23.38
N ARG A 251 -16.88 5.45 24.28
CA ARG A 251 -15.79 5.21 25.22
C ARG A 251 -16.35 4.69 26.53
N ARG A 252 -15.74 3.63 27.05
CA ARG A 252 -16.04 3.11 28.39
C ARG A 252 -14.72 3.00 29.16
N ALA A 253 -14.72 3.37 30.44
CA ALA A 253 -13.55 3.24 31.30
C ALA A 253 -13.07 1.79 31.34
N ASP A 254 -11.74 1.59 31.28
CA ASP A 254 -11.17 0.26 31.47
C ASP A 254 -11.31 -0.14 32.95
N PRO A 255 -11.94 -1.28 33.27
CA PRO A 255 -12.13 -1.71 34.67
C PRO A 255 -10.81 -1.99 35.41
N ARG A 256 -9.72 -2.22 34.70
CA ARG A 256 -8.38 -2.49 35.26
C ARG A 256 -7.48 -1.25 35.32
N ASP A 257 -7.82 -0.19 34.58
CA ASP A 257 -7.01 1.02 34.51
C ASP A 257 -7.90 2.23 34.21
N ARG A 258 -8.25 2.98 35.26
CA ARG A 258 -9.14 4.16 35.15
C ARG A 258 -8.61 5.29 34.26
N ARG A 259 -7.33 5.25 33.88
CA ARG A 259 -6.71 6.23 32.96
C ARG A 259 -6.86 5.81 31.50
N ALA A 260 -7.27 4.57 31.25
CA ALA A 260 -7.45 4.03 29.90
C ALA A 260 -8.94 3.91 29.56
N ASN A 261 -9.24 4.18 28.29
CA ASN A 261 -10.58 3.98 27.74
C ASN A 261 -10.55 2.80 26.75
N ARG A 262 -11.62 2.04 26.77
CA ARG A 262 -11.95 1.00 25.81
C ARG A 262 -12.99 1.52 24.84
N LEU A 263 -12.86 1.13 23.56
CA LEU A 263 -13.76 1.56 22.51
C LEU A 263 -14.74 0.46 22.13
N PHE A 264 -15.99 0.87 21.96
CA PHE A 264 -17.10 0.03 21.55
C PHE A 264 -17.87 0.70 20.42
N LEU A 265 -18.56 -0.10 19.62
CA LEU A 265 -19.52 0.45 18.68
C LEU A 265 -20.80 0.87 19.43
N SER A 266 -21.39 1.96 18.99
CA SER A 266 -22.75 2.30 19.43
C SER A 266 -23.77 1.27 18.91
N PRO A 267 -24.93 1.09 19.54
CA PRO A 267 -25.98 0.21 19.03
C PRO A 267 -26.42 0.57 17.60
N ARG A 268 -26.51 1.87 17.30
CA ARG A 268 -26.82 2.38 15.96
C ARG A 268 -25.77 1.98 14.95
N ALA A 269 -24.48 2.12 15.29
CA ALA A 269 -23.37 1.76 14.41
C ALA A 269 -23.39 0.28 14.06
N ARG A 270 -23.63 -0.62 15.00
CA ARG A 270 -23.70 -2.07 14.75
C ARG A 270 -24.73 -2.43 13.68
N HIS A 271 -25.92 -1.83 13.78
CA HIS A 271 -27.00 -2.10 12.83
C HIS A 271 -26.63 -1.62 11.41
N LEU A 272 -26.08 -0.43 11.29
CA LEU A 272 -25.68 0.15 9.99
C LEU A 272 -24.50 -0.58 9.35
N LEU A 273 -23.51 -0.97 10.15
CA LEU A 273 -22.28 -1.62 9.66
C LEU A 273 -22.53 -2.96 8.98
N ALA A 274 -23.50 -3.76 9.46
CA ALA A 274 -23.85 -5.02 8.80
C ALA A 274 -24.28 -4.80 7.35
N GLY A 275 -25.09 -3.79 7.08
CA GLY A 275 -25.50 -3.41 5.72
C GLY A 275 -24.34 -2.85 4.89
N MET A 276 -23.44 -2.09 5.51
CA MET A 276 -22.26 -1.54 4.83
C MET A 276 -21.28 -2.65 4.44
N HIS A 277 -20.97 -3.59 5.32
CA HIS A 277 -20.09 -4.72 5.00
C HIS A 277 -20.60 -5.50 3.79
N LYS A 278 -21.90 -5.80 3.73
CA LYS A 278 -22.49 -6.47 2.57
C LYS A 278 -22.32 -5.69 1.27
N ARG A 279 -22.45 -4.35 1.32
CA ARG A 279 -22.20 -3.51 0.12
C ARG A 279 -20.74 -3.53 -0.31
N PHE A 280 -19.80 -3.55 0.62
CA PHE A 280 -18.38 -3.67 0.30
C PHE A 280 -18.00 -5.06 -0.22
N GLU A 281 -18.61 -6.13 0.28
CA GLU A 281 -18.45 -7.48 -0.27
C GLU A 281 -18.92 -7.55 -1.72
N LEU A 282 -20.08 -6.98 -2.04
CA LEU A 282 -20.58 -6.91 -3.41
C LEU A 282 -19.67 -6.09 -4.34
N LEU A 283 -19.13 -4.98 -3.84
CA LEU A 283 -18.15 -4.18 -4.58
C LEU A 283 -16.89 -4.99 -4.87
N HIS A 284 -16.32 -5.66 -3.86
CA HIS A 284 -15.16 -6.53 -4.01
C HIS A 284 -15.41 -7.66 -5.00
N ALA A 285 -16.54 -8.35 -4.87
CA ALA A 285 -16.93 -9.41 -5.80
C ALA A 285 -17.02 -8.89 -7.24
N GLY A 286 -17.59 -7.70 -7.44
CA GLY A 286 -17.67 -7.04 -8.75
C GLY A 286 -16.27 -6.74 -9.34
N LEU A 287 -15.35 -6.24 -8.53
CA LEU A 287 -13.98 -5.91 -8.96
C LEU A 287 -13.15 -7.17 -9.27
N MET A 288 -13.43 -8.29 -8.60
CA MET A 288 -12.72 -9.56 -8.81
C MET A 288 -13.38 -10.42 -9.91
N ARG A 289 -14.57 -10.06 -10.39
CA ARG A 289 -15.31 -10.85 -11.41
C ARG A 289 -14.50 -11.21 -12.66
N PRO A 290 -13.62 -10.33 -13.20
CA PRO A 290 -12.80 -10.67 -14.37
C PRO A 290 -11.90 -11.90 -14.19
N LEU A 291 -11.53 -12.25 -12.95
CA LEU A 291 -10.69 -13.41 -12.68
C LEU A 291 -11.44 -14.74 -12.80
N GLY A 292 -12.73 -14.77 -12.50
CA GLY A 292 -13.46 -16.02 -12.27
C GLY A 292 -13.06 -16.71 -10.95
N ALA A 293 -13.90 -17.63 -10.48
CA ALA A 293 -13.77 -18.21 -9.13
C ALA A 293 -12.45 -18.97 -8.90
N LEU A 294 -12.04 -19.81 -9.84
CA LEU A 294 -10.84 -20.65 -9.71
C LEU A 294 -9.56 -19.80 -9.61
N ARG A 295 -9.42 -18.77 -10.45
CA ARG A 295 -8.25 -17.87 -10.41
C ARG A 295 -8.23 -17.03 -9.15
N GLN A 296 -9.40 -16.61 -8.64
CA GLN A 296 -9.50 -15.90 -7.36
C GLN A 296 -9.02 -16.77 -6.20
N GLN A 297 -9.44 -18.05 -6.16
CA GLN A 297 -9.00 -18.99 -5.12
C GLN A 297 -7.47 -19.19 -5.16
N HIS A 298 -6.90 -19.42 -6.33
CA HIS A 298 -5.44 -19.59 -6.49
C HIS A 298 -4.68 -18.35 -6.06
N LEU A 299 -5.11 -17.16 -6.52
CA LEU A 299 -4.45 -15.91 -6.14
C LEU A 299 -4.58 -15.66 -4.64
N ALA A 300 -5.74 -15.91 -4.05
CA ALA A 300 -5.95 -15.76 -2.62
C ALA A 300 -5.06 -16.71 -1.81
N ALA A 301 -4.95 -17.98 -2.20
CA ALA A 301 -4.09 -18.95 -1.54
C ALA A 301 -2.61 -18.53 -1.58
N THR A 302 -2.15 -18.07 -2.75
CA THR A 302 -0.77 -17.59 -2.93
C THR A 302 -0.48 -16.34 -2.09
N LEU A 303 -1.40 -15.36 -2.11
CA LEU A 303 -1.27 -14.15 -1.29
C LEU A 303 -1.32 -14.44 0.21
N ALA A 304 -2.18 -15.37 0.64
CA ALA A 304 -2.27 -15.79 2.04
C ALA A 304 -0.96 -16.43 2.50
N TRP A 305 -0.34 -17.26 1.66
CA TRP A 305 0.95 -17.88 1.94
C TRP A 305 2.08 -16.84 2.07
N ILE A 306 2.17 -15.89 1.11
CA ILE A 306 3.15 -14.79 1.18
C ILE A 306 2.91 -13.95 2.43
N ARG A 307 1.67 -13.62 2.74
CA ARG A 307 1.26 -12.86 3.92
C ARG A 307 1.72 -13.55 5.22
N GLN A 308 1.49 -14.83 5.33
CA GLN A 308 1.91 -15.60 6.51
C GLN A 308 3.42 -15.52 6.72
N ARG A 309 4.22 -15.72 5.69
CA ARG A 309 5.69 -15.58 5.75
C ARG A 309 6.14 -14.18 6.15
N LEU A 310 5.43 -13.15 5.66
CA LEU A 310 5.68 -11.76 6.06
C LEU A 310 5.45 -11.53 7.55
N LEU A 311 4.41 -12.13 8.13
CA LEU A 311 4.07 -12.00 9.54
C LEU A 311 5.03 -12.78 10.45
N GLU A 312 5.42 -14.00 10.09
CA GLU A 312 6.33 -14.84 10.86
C GLU A 312 7.72 -14.22 11.03
N GLN A 313 8.17 -13.43 10.08
CA GLN A 313 9.48 -12.79 10.08
C GLN A 313 9.47 -11.36 10.66
N THR A 314 8.36 -10.92 11.23
CA THR A 314 8.34 -9.64 11.94
C THR A 314 9.06 -9.84 13.26
N PRO A 315 10.23 -9.19 13.54
CA PRO A 315 10.82 -9.23 14.86
C PRO A 315 9.75 -8.74 15.84
N GLN A 316 9.40 -9.55 16.82
CA GLN A 316 8.66 -9.05 17.97
C GLN A 316 9.50 -7.88 18.49
N THR A 317 8.96 -6.68 18.46
CA THR A 317 9.56 -5.54 19.14
C THR A 317 9.64 -5.93 20.60
N HIS A 318 10.85 -6.35 21.04
CA HIS A 318 11.14 -6.52 22.45
C HIS A 318 10.75 -5.20 23.13
N GLU A 319 9.76 -5.26 24.01
CA GLU A 319 9.61 -4.26 25.06
C GLU A 319 10.99 -4.04 25.69
N PRO A 320 11.47 -2.80 25.84
CA PRO A 320 12.66 -2.56 26.63
C PRO A 320 12.35 -3.05 28.03
N ARG A 321 13.01 -4.14 28.45
CA ARG A 321 13.08 -4.54 29.86
C ARG A 321 13.46 -3.29 30.63
N ARG A 322 12.56 -2.77 31.44
CA ARG A 322 12.88 -1.82 32.49
C ARG A 322 13.97 -2.47 33.34
N ALA A 323 15.20 -2.05 33.13
CA ALA A 323 16.29 -2.32 34.03
C ALA A 323 15.85 -1.77 35.38
N GLY A 324 15.75 -2.65 36.36
CA GLY A 324 15.45 -2.29 37.72
C GLY A 324 16.46 -1.28 38.23
N ALA A 325 15.98 -0.18 38.75
CA ALA A 325 16.72 0.65 39.65
C ALA A 325 16.58 0.00 41.04
N GLU A 326 17.48 -0.89 41.36
CA GLU A 326 17.89 -1.13 42.74
C GLU A 326 19.01 -0.14 43.05
N ARG A 327 18.70 0.86 43.89
CA ARG A 327 19.41 1.37 45.08
C ARG A 327 18.75 2.66 45.56
#